data_47ae4063cc2e1bc7cf1d8459e05cd0bd
#
_entry.id   47ae4063cc2e1bc7cf1d8459e05cd0bd
#
_cell.length_a   1.000
_cell.length_b   1.000
_cell.length_c   1.000
_cell.angle_alpha   90.00
_cell.angle_beta   90.00
_cell.angle_gamma   90.00
#
_symmetry.space_group_name_H-M   'P 1'
#
loop_
_entity.id
_entity.type
_entity.pdbx_description
1 polymer ?
#
loop_
_entity_poly.entity_id
_entity_poly.type
_entity_poly.pdbx_seq_one_letter_code
_entity_poly.pdbx_strand_id
1 'polypeptide(L)'
;MKYNQSGIKLFPEFLTLFSLIEQEVQNLSPEQLDYTSTKWGWADWSIRNQLSHMASLIPRWLLIRWGDTLFSNNEHGFKNLETIANSPYDRRLNDEIYWEISDILKILNQSISLTISALEKFPTDFFKNSNSIPRDPNEQWKIM
;
A
#
# COMPACT_ATOMS: atom_id res chain seq x y z
N MET A 1 -29.90 -17.07 -10.17
CA MET A 1 -29.37 -15.73 -9.92
C MET A 1 -27.93 -15.81 -9.44
N LYS A 2 -27.10 -15.03 -10.05
CA LYS A 2 -25.71 -15.00 -9.67
C LYS A 2 -25.48 -13.87 -8.67
N TYR A 3 -24.94 -14.20 -7.51
CA TYR A 3 -24.68 -13.21 -6.48
C TYR A 3 -23.30 -12.58 -6.69
N ASN A 4 -23.24 -11.26 -6.60
CA ASN A 4 -21.98 -10.54 -6.57
C ASN A 4 -21.31 -10.79 -5.22
N GLN A 5 -20.20 -11.51 -5.24
CA GLN A 5 -19.40 -11.69 -4.06
C GLN A 5 -18.53 -10.45 -3.83
N SER A 6 -18.14 -10.23 -2.58
CA SER A 6 -17.20 -9.19 -2.23
C SER A 6 -15.86 -9.38 -2.95
N GLY A 7 -15.26 -8.29 -3.39
CA GLY A 7 -13.99 -8.30 -4.11
C GLY A 7 -12.84 -8.95 -3.35
N ILE A 8 -12.93 -9.02 -2.01
CA ILE A 8 -11.92 -9.70 -1.20
C ILE A 8 -11.78 -11.17 -1.58
N LYS A 9 -12.83 -11.77 -2.15
CA LYS A 9 -12.76 -13.16 -2.63
C LYS A 9 -11.76 -13.35 -3.78
N LEU A 10 -11.42 -12.29 -4.48
CA LEU A 10 -10.39 -12.33 -5.53
C LEU A 10 -8.98 -12.30 -4.94
N PHE A 11 -8.82 -11.72 -3.75
CA PHE A 11 -7.51 -11.49 -3.15
C PHE A 11 -7.54 -11.84 -1.65
N PRO A 12 -7.89 -13.08 -1.29
CA PRO A 12 -8.05 -13.47 0.13
C PRO A 12 -6.74 -13.36 0.93
N GLU A 13 -5.60 -13.34 0.26
CA GLU A 13 -4.28 -13.23 0.88
C GLU A 13 -4.12 -11.93 1.67
N PHE A 14 -4.84 -10.88 1.30
CA PHE A 14 -4.78 -9.60 2.02
C PHE A 14 -5.20 -9.75 3.48
N LEU A 15 -6.08 -10.70 3.80
CA LEU A 15 -6.58 -10.88 5.16
C LEU A 15 -5.48 -11.28 6.16
N THR A 16 -4.42 -11.91 5.69
CA THR A 16 -3.31 -12.37 6.54
C THR A 16 -1.99 -11.66 6.22
N LEU A 17 -1.97 -10.79 5.22
CA LEU A 17 -0.74 -10.22 4.69
C LEU A 17 0.05 -9.44 5.76
N PHE A 18 -0.60 -8.55 6.50
CA PHE A 18 0.10 -7.75 7.50
C PHE A 18 0.72 -8.63 8.59
N SER A 19 -0.02 -9.61 9.08
CA SER A 19 0.45 -10.53 10.11
C SER A 19 1.69 -11.29 9.67
N LEU A 20 1.72 -11.73 8.41
CA LEU A 20 2.88 -12.43 7.84
C LEU A 20 4.09 -11.51 7.74
N ILE A 21 3.89 -10.28 7.28
CA ILE A 21 4.97 -9.29 7.20
C ILE A 21 5.53 -8.99 8.59
N GLU A 22 4.65 -8.74 9.56
CA GLU A 22 5.04 -8.44 10.92
C GLU A 22 5.87 -9.56 11.53
N GLN A 23 5.47 -10.80 11.34
CA GLN A 23 6.21 -11.97 11.82
C GLN A 23 7.62 -12.05 11.26
N GLU A 24 7.79 -11.69 9.99
CA GLU A 24 9.10 -11.76 9.34
C GLU A 24 10.06 -10.66 9.81
N VAL A 25 9.56 -9.51 10.21
CA VAL A 25 10.41 -8.35 10.50
C VAL A 25 10.52 -7.99 11.98
N GLN A 26 9.66 -8.51 12.85
CA GLN A 26 9.57 -8.09 14.25
C GLN A 26 10.85 -8.29 15.06
N ASN A 27 11.67 -9.28 14.70
CA ASN A 27 12.89 -9.64 15.43
C ASN A 27 14.17 -9.25 14.68
N LEU A 28 14.06 -8.48 13.61
CA LEU A 28 15.24 -8.05 12.86
C LEU A 28 15.93 -6.90 13.60
N SER A 29 17.27 -6.96 13.64
CA SER A 29 18.07 -5.87 14.19
C SER A 29 18.08 -4.68 13.22
N PRO A 30 18.45 -3.47 13.71
CA PRO A 30 18.66 -2.33 12.80
C PRO A 30 19.63 -2.63 11.66
N GLU A 31 20.71 -3.39 11.94
CA GLU A 31 21.67 -3.77 10.92
C GLU A 31 21.03 -4.64 9.84
N GLN A 32 20.14 -5.56 10.22
CA GLN A 32 19.43 -6.41 9.28
C GLN A 32 18.38 -5.62 8.47
N LEU A 33 17.66 -4.71 9.14
CA LEU A 33 16.66 -3.86 8.49
C LEU A 33 17.27 -2.92 7.46
N ASP A 34 18.50 -2.46 7.70
CA ASP A 34 19.17 -1.45 6.86
C ASP A 34 20.25 -2.02 5.95
N TYR A 35 20.40 -3.35 5.92
CA TYR A 35 21.38 -3.99 5.06
C TYR A 35 21.04 -3.77 3.59
N THR A 36 22.04 -3.36 2.81
CA THR A 36 21.94 -3.23 1.37
C THR A 36 23.13 -3.94 0.73
N SER A 37 23.03 -4.25 -0.56
CA SER A 37 24.09 -4.89 -1.31
C SER A 37 24.16 -4.31 -2.71
N THR A 38 25.37 -4.04 -3.18
CA THR A 38 25.61 -3.63 -4.57
C THR A 38 25.73 -4.83 -5.53
N LYS A 39 25.79 -6.03 -4.97
CA LYS A 39 25.93 -7.26 -5.76
C LYS A 39 24.70 -7.53 -6.65
N TRP A 40 23.52 -7.14 -6.18
CA TRP A 40 22.25 -7.35 -6.86
C TRP A 40 21.50 -6.04 -6.95
N GLY A 41 21.01 -5.67 -8.13
CA GLY A 41 20.24 -4.43 -8.30
C GLY A 41 19.02 -4.34 -7.41
N TRP A 42 18.34 -5.47 -7.14
CA TRP A 42 17.18 -5.49 -6.25
C TRP A 42 17.53 -5.28 -4.77
N ALA A 43 18.80 -5.41 -4.40
CA ALA A 43 19.25 -5.26 -3.02
C ALA A 43 19.80 -3.86 -2.71
N ASP A 44 19.60 -2.89 -3.59
CA ASP A 44 19.91 -1.48 -3.33
C ASP A 44 18.99 -0.90 -2.25
N TRP A 45 17.80 -1.43 -2.13
CA TRP A 45 16.88 -1.05 -1.07
C TRP A 45 16.94 -2.05 0.06
N SER A 46 17.05 -1.53 1.28
CA SER A 46 16.98 -2.33 2.50
C SER A 46 15.54 -2.84 2.74
N ILE A 47 15.39 -3.74 3.70
CA ILE A 47 14.07 -4.19 4.14
C ILE A 47 13.25 -2.98 4.60
N ARG A 48 13.87 -2.07 5.37
CA ARG A 48 13.20 -0.83 5.80
C ARG A 48 12.69 -0.02 4.62
N ASN A 49 13.50 0.16 3.61
CA ASN A 49 13.09 0.90 2.40
C ASN A 49 11.93 0.21 1.68
N GLN A 50 11.93 -1.11 1.59
CA GLN A 50 10.85 -1.87 0.95
C GLN A 50 9.53 -1.70 1.73
N LEU A 51 9.58 -1.78 3.05
CA LEU A 51 8.40 -1.58 3.89
C LEU A 51 7.87 -0.14 3.78
N SER A 52 8.77 0.83 3.78
CA SER A 52 8.43 2.24 3.59
C SER A 52 7.77 2.47 2.23
N HIS A 53 8.27 1.83 1.20
CA HIS A 53 7.67 1.88 -0.14
C HIS A 53 6.25 1.28 -0.15
N MET A 54 6.09 0.10 0.41
CA MET A 54 4.77 -0.55 0.48
C MET A 54 3.77 0.30 1.24
N ALA A 55 4.19 0.85 2.38
CA ALA A 55 3.34 1.70 3.21
C ALA A 55 2.94 3.01 2.50
N SER A 56 3.82 3.54 1.65
CA SER A 56 3.57 4.75 0.88
C SER A 56 2.69 4.48 -0.36
N LEU A 57 2.95 3.37 -1.02
CA LEU A 57 2.34 3.06 -2.32
C LEU A 57 0.81 2.91 -2.22
N ILE A 58 0.34 2.16 -1.24
CA ILE A 58 -1.08 1.86 -1.10
C ILE A 58 -1.93 3.13 -0.91
N PRO A 59 -1.61 4.02 0.07
CA PRO A 59 -2.38 5.26 0.21
C PRO A 59 -2.31 6.17 -1.03
N ARG A 60 -1.19 6.20 -1.71
CA ARG A 60 -1.06 7.00 -2.93
C ARG A 60 -2.03 6.55 -4.00
N TRP A 61 -2.18 5.25 -4.20
CA TRP A 61 -3.10 4.72 -5.19
C TRP A 61 -4.56 4.78 -4.74
N LEU A 62 -4.85 4.27 -3.55
CA LEU A 62 -6.23 4.11 -3.11
C LEU A 62 -6.87 5.42 -2.66
N LEU A 63 -6.11 6.37 -2.14
CA LEU A 63 -6.65 7.61 -1.60
C LEU A 63 -6.36 8.83 -2.46
N ILE A 64 -5.11 9.03 -2.85
CA ILE A 64 -4.73 10.23 -3.59
C ILE A 64 -5.24 10.15 -5.02
N ARG A 65 -5.10 9.00 -5.67
CA ARG A 65 -5.56 8.83 -7.05
C ARG A 65 -7.03 8.47 -7.17
N TRP A 66 -7.45 7.49 -6.40
CA TRP A 66 -8.78 6.88 -6.57
C TRP A 66 -9.71 7.11 -5.39
N GLY A 67 -9.33 8.01 -4.46
CA GLY A 67 -10.10 8.24 -3.24
C GLY A 67 -11.55 8.61 -3.50
N ASP A 68 -11.78 9.49 -4.47
CA ASP A 68 -13.13 9.93 -4.81
C ASP A 68 -14.00 8.79 -5.37
N THR A 69 -13.39 7.79 -6.00
CA THR A 69 -14.08 6.62 -6.52
C THR A 69 -14.31 5.56 -5.46
N LEU A 70 -13.29 5.31 -4.63
CA LEU A 70 -13.31 4.20 -3.67
C LEU A 70 -13.87 4.59 -2.31
N PHE A 71 -13.65 5.82 -1.86
CA PHE A 71 -14.03 6.27 -0.51
C PHE A 71 -14.70 7.64 -0.58
N SER A 72 -16.00 7.68 -0.34
CA SER A 72 -16.73 8.94 -0.26
C SER A 72 -16.52 9.58 1.11
N ASN A 73 -16.57 10.93 1.14
CA ASN A 73 -16.54 11.72 2.38
C ASN A 73 -15.30 11.52 3.26
N ASN A 74 -14.16 11.16 2.67
CA ASN A 74 -12.91 10.94 3.39
C ASN A 74 -13.00 9.85 4.48
N GLU A 75 -13.79 8.83 4.26
CA GLU A 75 -14.01 7.74 5.21
C GLU A 75 -12.87 6.70 5.23
N HIS A 76 -11.64 7.16 5.13
CA HIS A 76 -10.48 6.26 5.06
C HIS A 76 -9.63 6.23 6.34
N GLY A 77 -9.85 7.18 7.26
CA GLY A 77 -9.14 7.20 8.54
C GLY A 77 -7.69 7.68 8.50
N PHE A 78 -7.16 8.06 7.33
CA PHE A 78 -5.82 8.61 7.22
C PHE A 78 -5.85 10.10 7.54
N LYS A 79 -5.10 10.52 8.57
CA LYS A 79 -5.09 11.91 9.03
C LYS A 79 -4.00 12.75 8.39
N ASN A 80 -2.87 12.13 8.04
CA ASN A 80 -1.67 12.86 7.57
C ASN A 80 -1.30 12.44 6.14
N LEU A 81 -2.28 12.41 5.26
CA LEU A 81 -2.08 11.98 3.88
C LEU A 81 -1.08 12.88 3.15
N GLU A 82 -1.01 14.16 3.52
CA GLU A 82 -0.08 15.12 2.92
C GLU A 82 1.39 14.73 3.15
N THR A 83 1.72 14.19 4.32
CA THR A 83 3.09 13.77 4.61
C THR A 83 3.52 12.62 3.70
N ILE A 84 2.57 11.80 3.29
CA ILE A 84 2.83 10.71 2.35
C ILE A 84 2.95 11.25 0.93
N ALA A 85 2.02 12.12 0.53
CA ALA A 85 2.01 12.72 -0.82
C ALA A 85 3.25 13.55 -1.10
N ASN A 86 3.73 14.29 -0.10
CA ASN A 86 4.83 15.25 -0.23
C ASN A 86 6.18 14.71 0.25
N SER A 87 6.33 13.39 0.35
CA SER A 87 7.61 12.80 0.73
C SER A 87 8.71 13.24 -0.25
N PRO A 88 9.88 13.69 0.26
CA PRO A 88 11.02 14.03 -0.60
C PRO A 88 11.71 12.81 -1.19
N TYR A 89 11.38 11.61 -0.70
CA TYR A 89 11.96 10.35 -1.17
C TYR A 89 11.07 9.73 -2.22
N ASP A 90 11.68 9.30 -3.32
CA ASP A 90 10.95 8.68 -4.42
C ASP A 90 10.28 7.37 -3.95
N ARG A 91 8.96 7.34 -4.07
CA ARG A 91 8.14 6.16 -3.81
C ARG A 91 8.26 5.58 -2.40
N ARG A 92 8.70 6.37 -1.42
CA ARG A 92 8.82 5.94 -0.02
C ARG A 92 8.21 6.99 0.91
N LEU A 93 7.95 6.58 2.15
CA LEU A 93 7.59 7.52 3.21
C LEU A 93 8.76 8.45 3.50
N ASN A 94 8.46 9.60 4.09
CA ASN A 94 9.49 10.54 4.52
C ASN A 94 10.26 9.96 5.71
N ASP A 95 11.55 9.68 5.53
CA ASP A 95 12.42 9.09 6.56
C ASP A 95 12.53 9.97 7.81
N GLU A 96 12.38 11.28 7.68
CA GLU A 96 12.44 12.19 8.83
C GLU A 96 11.24 12.04 9.77
N ILE A 97 10.11 11.52 9.24
CA ILE A 97 8.88 11.33 10.00
C ILE A 97 8.68 9.85 10.34
N TYR A 98 8.97 8.97 9.40
CA TYR A 98 8.64 7.55 9.47
C TYR A 98 9.90 6.69 9.33
N TRP A 99 10.86 6.86 10.23
CA TRP A 99 12.07 6.02 10.23
C TRP A 99 11.91 4.78 11.10
N GLU A 100 11.33 4.91 12.29
CA GLU A 100 11.16 3.79 13.19
C GLU A 100 10.30 2.71 12.55
N ILE A 101 10.72 1.44 12.68
CA ILE A 101 10.01 0.32 12.07
C ILE A 101 8.56 0.25 12.56
N SER A 102 8.32 0.56 13.83
CA SER A 102 6.98 0.57 14.39
C SER A 102 6.07 1.59 13.70
N ASP A 103 6.58 2.75 13.34
CA ASP A 103 5.81 3.78 12.65
C ASP A 103 5.52 3.38 11.20
N ILE A 104 6.50 2.80 10.53
CA ILE A 104 6.32 2.28 9.17
C ILE A 104 5.28 1.16 9.15
N LEU A 105 5.38 0.22 10.08
CA LEU A 105 4.42 -0.89 10.18
C LEU A 105 3.02 -0.40 10.51
N LYS A 106 2.89 0.66 11.30
CA LYS A 106 1.59 1.25 11.60
C LYS A 106 0.92 1.79 10.34
N ILE A 107 1.65 2.53 9.51
CA ILE A 107 1.13 3.03 8.24
C ILE A 107 0.81 1.86 7.30
N LEU A 108 1.68 0.86 7.25
CA LEU A 108 1.46 -0.32 6.41
C LEU A 108 0.19 -1.07 6.84
N ASN A 109 -0.01 -1.24 8.14
CA ASN A 109 -1.22 -1.90 8.66
C ASN A 109 -2.48 -1.12 8.28
N GLN A 110 -2.47 0.19 8.45
CA GLN A 110 -3.57 1.05 8.02
C GLN A 110 -3.83 0.91 6.52
N SER A 111 -2.76 0.85 5.73
CA SER A 111 -2.84 0.75 4.27
C SER A 111 -3.44 -0.59 3.83
N ILE A 112 -3.01 -1.69 4.45
CA ILE A 112 -3.55 -3.01 4.15
C ILE A 112 -5.02 -3.10 4.58
N SER A 113 -5.35 -2.57 5.76
CA SER A 113 -6.73 -2.52 6.25
C SER A 113 -7.64 -1.71 5.31
N LEU A 114 -7.11 -0.62 4.78
CA LEU A 114 -7.80 0.19 3.79
C LEU A 114 -8.08 -0.60 2.51
N THR A 115 -7.08 -1.35 2.05
CA THR A 115 -7.22 -2.22 0.87
C THR A 115 -8.31 -3.27 1.11
N ILE A 116 -8.29 -3.91 2.27
CA ILE A 116 -9.31 -4.90 2.63
C ILE A 116 -10.71 -4.25 2.62
N SER A 117 -10.84 -3.05 3.21
CA SER A 117 -12.11 -2.32 3.22
C SER A 117 -12.63 -2.03 1.81
N ALA A 118 -11.74 -1.61 0.91
CA ALA A 118 -12.12 -1.38 -0.47
C ALA A 118 -12.55 -2.68 -1.17
N LEU A 119 -11.79 -3.75 -0.95
CA LEU A 119 -12.09 -5.05 -1.55
C LEU A 119 -13.40 -5.64 -1.02
N GLU A 120 -13.71 -5.41 0.25
CA GLU A 120 -14.98 -5.86 0.85
C GLU A 120 -16.17 -5.03 0.39
N LYS A 121 -15.96 -3.73 0.19
CA LYS A 121 -17.02 -2.79 -0.16
C LYS A 121 -17.57 -3.02 -1.57
N PHE A 122 -16.71 -3.39 -2.52
CA PHE A 122 -17.10 -3.52 -3.91
C PHE A 122 -17.21 -4.99 -4.31
N PRO A 123 -18.15 -5.34 -5.22
CA PRO A 123 -18.29 -6.71 -5.69
C PRO A 123 -17.14 -7.10 -6.62
N THR A 124 -16.97 -8.40 -6.86
CA THR A 124 -15.93 -8.92 -7.75
C THR A 124 -16.00 -8.32 -9.16
N ASP A 125 -17.20 -8.08 -9.65
CA ASP A 125 -17.39 -7.52 -11.00
C ASP A 125 -16.82 -6.11 -11.13
N PHE A 126 -16.84 -5.33 -10.05
CA PHE A 126 -16.22 -4.00 -10.04
C PHE A 126 -14.74 -4.08 -10.39
N PHE A 127 -14.02 -5.01 -9.77
CA PHE A 127 -12.57 -5.14 -9.98
C PHE A 127 -12.21 -5.81 -11.31
N LYS A 128 -13.11 -6.56 -11.88
CA LYS A 128 -12.91 -7.19 -13.19
C LYS A 128 -13.19 -6.23 -14.35
N ASN A 129 -13.91 -5.16 -14.08
CA ASN A 129 -14.26 -4.18 -15.10
C ASN A 129 -13.17 -3.11 -15.18
N SER A 130 -12.46 -3.05 -16.31
CA SER A 130 -11.35 -2.11 -16.51
C SER A 130 -11.77 -0.64 -16.46
N ASN A 131 -13.06 -0.34 -16.52
CA ASN A 131 -13.58 1.02 -16.50
C ASN A 131 -14.11 1.45 -15.12
N SER A 132 -14.09 0.57 -14.13
CA SER A 132 -14.62 0.87 -12.81
C SER A 132 -13.80 1.93 -12.07
N ILE A 133 -12.48 1.95 -12.29
CA ILE A 133 -11.57 2.92 -11.70
C ILE A 133 -11.01 3.79 -12.83
N PRO A 134 -11.21 5.12 -12.77
CA PRO A 134 -10.70 6.02 -13.81
C PRO A 134 -9.18 5.91 -13.97
N ARG A 135 -8.73 5.97 -15.19
CA ARG A 135 -7.30 5.93 -15.52
C ARG A 135 -6.74 7.34 -15.56
N ASP A 136 -5.55 7.49 -15.04
CA ASP A 136 -4.78 8.72 -15.21
C ASP A 136 -4.18 8.69 -16.63
N PRO A 137 -4.50 9.66 -17.49
CA PRO A 137 -4.00 9.67 -18.87
C PRO A 137 -2.48 9.83 -18.95
N ASN A 138 -1.85 10.31 -17.89
CA ASN A 138 -0.41 10.55 -17.87
C ASN A 138 0.40 9.35 -17.33
N GLU A 139 -0.24 8.25 -17.00
CA GLU A 139 0.45 7.08 -16.46
C GLU A 139 1.08 6.26 -17.57
N GLN A 140 2.40 6.24 -17.58
CA GLN A 140 3.17 5.53 -18.59
C GLN A 140 3.14 4.01 -18.44
N TRP A 141 3.00 3.53 -17.22
CA TRP A 141 2.97 2.10 -16.95
C TRP A 141 1.79 1.37 -17.62
N LYS A 142 0.79 2.10 -18.05
CA LYS A 142 -0.35 1.53 -18.79
C LYS A 142 0.04 0.95 -20.14
N ILE A 143 1.19 1.31 -20.63
CA ILE A 143 1.68 0.91 -21.95
C ILE A 143 2.41 -0.43 -21.89
N MET A 144 2.76 -0.87 -20.70
CA MET A 144 3.49 -2.12 -20.51
C MET A 144 2.57 -3.34 -20.48
#